data_f5009913022e7e335fc136dffb981e95
#
_entry.id   f5009913022e7e335fc136dffb981e95
#
_cell.length_a   1.000
_cell.length_b   1.000
_cell.length_c   1.000
_cell.angle_alpha   90.00
_cell.angle_beta   90.00
_cell.angle_gamma   90.00
#
_symmetry.space_group_name_H-M   'P 1'
#
loop_
_entity.id
_entity.type
_entity.pdbx_description
1 polymer ?
#
loop_
_entity_poly.entity_id
_entity_poly.type
_entity_poly.pdbx_seq_one_letter_code
_entity_poly.pdbx_strand_id
1 'polypeptide(L)'
;TKGVFEMKTGQITAPIIAYETWGELNKARENCVLIFTGLSPSAHAASSPKDPSAGWWEDMLGPGKPIDTKQYFVVCVNSLGSCFGSTGPASINPDTKNHYRLSFPVLSIEDVADSGVAVLDSLGIERVNTVIGASMGGMTALSFSLRHPTRVRRLVSISSGSKSQPYSIALRSLQREMIRSDPVWASGNY
;
A
#
# COMPACT_ATOMS: atom_id res chain seq x y z
N THR A 1 4.95 -0.83 12.78
CA THR A 1 6.38 -0.59 13.08
C THR A 1 6.52 -0.08 14.51
N LYS A 2 7.64 -0.43 15.19
CA LYS A 2 7.98 0.18 16.47
C LYS A 2 8.82 1.43 16.22
N GLY A 3 8.46 2.57 16.84
CA GLY A 3 9.18 3.83 16.70
C GLY A 3 8.52 4.81 15.73
N VAL A 4 9.31 5.77 15.27
CA VAL A 4 8.85 6.83 14.36
C VAL A 4 9.07 6.39 12.91
N PHE A 5 8.08 6.63 12.09
CA PHE A 5 8.16 6.46 10.64
C PHE A 5 8.33 7.84 10.01
N GLU A 6 9.54 8.10 9.51
CA GLU A 6 9.88 9.35 8.85
C GLU A 6 9.27 9.40 7.45
N MET A 7 8.72 10.54 7.09
CA MET A 7 8.08 10.80 5.80
C MET A 7 8.64 12.08 5.18
N LYS A 8 8.33 12.30 3.92
CA LYS A 8 8.77 13.48 3.19
C LYS A 8 8.30 14.81 3.81
N THR A 9 7.12 14.82 4.43
CA THR A 9 6.49 16.04 4.96
C THR A 9 6.17 15.96 6.45
N GLY A 10 6.74 15.02 7.19
CA GLY A 10 6.47 14.86 8.61
C GLY A 10 6.79 13.45 9.09
N GLN A 11 6.16 13.04 10.19
CA GLN A 11 6.40 11.74 10.79
C GLN A 11 5.12 11.16 11.38
N ILE A 12 5.08 9.84 11.55
CA ILE A 12 4.01 9.13 12.26
C ILE A 12 4.64 8.27 13.35
N THR A 13 4.17 8.44 14.59
CA THR A 13 4.61 7.62 15.72
C THR A 13 3.95 6.24 15.65
N ALA A 14 4.76 5.18 15.64
CA ALA A 14 4.36 3.78 15.68
C ALA A 14 3.23 3.41 14.70
N PRO A 15 3.35 3.67 13.38
CA PRO A 15 2.29 3.37 12.44
C PRO A 15 2.05 1.87 12.33
N ILE A 16 0.80 1.51 12.12
CA ILE A 16 0.39 0.17 11.73
C ILE A 16 0.36 0.12 10.20
N ILE A 17 0.98 -0.88 9.61
CA ILE A 17 0.86 -1.20 8.18
C ILE A 17 0.21 -2.56 8.07
N ALA A 18 -1.02 -2.60 7.63
CA ALA A 18 -1.75 -3.83 7.39
C ALA A 18 -1.31 -4.47 6.07
N TYR A 19 -1.25 -5.80 6.04
CA TYR A 19 -0.92 -6.56 4.85
C TYR A 19 -1.54 -7.95 4.93
N GLU A 20 -1.69 -8.59 3.78
CA GLU A 20 -2.06 -10.00 3.69
C GLU A 20 -0.98 -10.80 2.95
N THR A 21 -0.97 -12.13 3.19
CA THR A 21 0.03 -13.01 2.58
C THR A 21 -0.60 -14.31 2.07
N TRP A 22 -0.02 -14.83 0.98
CA TRP A 22 -0.38 -16.14 0.39
C TRP A 22 0.88 -16.91 0.03
N GLY A 23 0.78 -18.24 0.04
CA GLY A 23 1.90 -19.13 -0.26
C GLY A 23 2.91 -19.22 0.88
N GLU A 24 4.07 -19.79 0.60
CA GLU A 24 5.13 -20.02 1.57
C GLU A 24 6.45 -19.38 1.16
N LEU A 25 7.08 -18.70 2.11
CA LEU A 25 8.40 -18.12 1.92
C LEU A 25 9.44 -19.25 1.95
N ASN A 26 10.20 -19.40 0.85
CA ASN A 26 11.23 -20.44 0.77
C ASN A 26 12.41 -20.15 1.72
N LYS A 27 13.24 -21.18 1.95
CA LYS A 27 14.40 -21.06 2.87
C LYS A 27 15.38 -19.96 2.46
N ALA A 28 15.55 -19.73 1.16
CA ALA A 28 16.42 -18.68 0.62
C ALA A 28 15.79 -17.28 0.69
N ARG A 29 14.50 -17.18 1.01
CA ARG A 29 13.73 -15.92 1.07
C ARG A 29 13.75 -15.11 -0.23
N GLU A 30 13.83 -15.78 -1.38
CA GLU A 30 13.99 -15.17 -2.71
C GLU A 30 12.72 -15.20 -3.57
N ASN A 31 11.67 -15.90 -3.11
CA ASN A 31 10.44 -16.10 -3.86
C ASN A 31 9.32 -15.11 -3.49
N CYS A 32 9.63 -14.00 -2.84
CA CYS A 32 8.62 -13.01 -2.45
C CYS A 32 8.17 -12.18 -3.65
N VAL A 33 6.84 -12.04 -3.80
CA VAL A 33 6.19 -11.06 -4.68
C VAL A 33 5.52 -10.02 -3.80
N LEU A 34 5.88 -8.76 -3.96
CA LEU A 34 5.28 -7.63 -3.27
C LEU A 34 4.25 -6.96 -4.15
N ILE A 35 3.02 -6.79 -3.65
CA ILE A 35 1.93 -6.11 -4.35
C ILE A 35 1.60 -4.80 -3.63
N PHE A 36 1.64 -3.69 -4.37
CA PHE A 36 1.09 -2.41 -3.93
C PHE A 36 -0.29 -2.19 -4.51
N THR A 37 -1.25 -1.87 -3.67
CA THR A 37 -2.64 -1.65 -4.05
C THR A 37 -2.83 -0.33 -4.80
N GLY A 38 -3.88 -0.26 -5.62
CA GLY A 38 -4.36 0.99 -6.21
C GLY A 38 -4.97 1.93 -5.16
N LEU A 39 -5.75 2.91 -5.63
CA LEU A 39 -6.36 3.91 -4.72
C LEU A 39 -7.44 3.30 -3.81
N SER A 40 -8.25 2.38 -4.34
CA SER A 40 -9.46 1.90 -3.67
C SER A 40 -9.36 0.50 -3.05
N PRO A 41 -8.53 -0.45 -3.54
CA PRO A 41 -8.49 -1.80 -3.00
C PRO A 41 -7.81 -1.87 -1.64
N SER A 42 -8.25 -2.86 -0.84
CA SER A 42 -7.54 -3.28 0.38
C SER A 42 -6.39 -4.24 0.07
N ALA A 43 -5.69 -4.71 1.11
CA ALA A 43 -4.68 -5.76 0.97
C ALA A 43 -5.27 -7.13 0.57
N HIS A 44 -6.60 -7.30 0.66
CA HIS A 44 -7.29 -8.55 0.32
C HIS A 44 -7.35 -8.76 -1.20
N ALA A 45 -6.22 -9.23 -1.78
CA ALA A 45 -6.10 -9.41 -3.23
C ALA A 45 -6.78 -10.69 -3.73
N ALA A 46 -6.83 -11.74 -2.92
CA ALA A 46 -7.49 -13.00 -3.25
C ALA A 46 -7.98 -13.71 -2.00
N SER A 47 -8.90 -14.65 -2.16
CA SER A 47 -9.36 -15.53 -1.09
C SER A 47 -8.21 -16.33 -0.47
N SER A 48 -8.36 -16.71 0.79
CA SER A 48 -7.43 -17.54 1.53
C SER A 48 -8.16 -18.46 2.51
N PRO A 49 -7.50 -19.46 3.11
CA PRO A 49 -8.12 -20.26 4.17
C PRO A 49 -8.55 -19.45 5.41
N LYS A 50 -7.97 -18.27 5.62
CA LYS A 50 -8.31 -17.36 6.73
C LYS A 50 -9.47 -16.44 6.39
N ASP A 51 -9.57 -16.05 5.13
CA ASP A 51 -10.66 -15.24 4.59
C ASP A 51 -11.08 -15.81 3.24
N PRO A 52 -12.20 -16.55 3.16
CA PRO A 52 -12.67 -17.17 1.93
C PRO A 52 -13.42 -16.21 1.00
N SER A 53 -13.62 -14.94 1.37
CA SER A 53 -14.23 -13.95 0.49
C SER A 53 -13.35 -13.72 -0.75
N ALA A 54 -13.99 -13.37 -1.87
CA ALA A 54 -13.24 -13.10 -3.11
C ALA A 54 -12.47 -11.79 -2.99
N GLY A 55 -11.18 -11.83 -3.33
CA GLY A 55 -10.35 -10.62 -3.42
C GLY A 55 -10.52 -9.89 -4.75
N TRP A 56 -10.02 -8.66 -4.81
CA TRP A 56 -10.13 -7.82 -6.02
C TRP A 56 -9.25 -8.31 -7.19
N TRP A 57 -8.33 -9.22 -6.94
CA TRP A 57 -7.44 -9.82 -7.95
C TRP A 57 -7.53 -11.35 -7.95
N GLU A 58 -8.69 -11.88 -7.64
CA GLU A 58 -8.95 -13.31 -7.47
C GLU A 58 -8.44 -14.16 -8.65
N ASP A 59 -8.61 -13.69 -9.88
CA ASP A 59 -8.19 -14.43 -11.08
C ASP A 59 -6.67 -14.42 -11.31
N MET A 60 -5.95 -13.52 -10.67
CA MET A 60 -4.51 -13.36 -10.87
C MET A 60 -3.66 -14.04 -9.81
N LEU A 61 -4.20 -14.23 -8.59
CA LEU A 61 -3.46 -14.69 -7.43
C LEU A 61 -4.06 -16.00 -6.88
N GLY A 62 -3.26 -17.02 -6.78
CA GLY A 62 -3.66 -18.32 -6.22
C GLY A 62 -2.89 -19.48 -6.81
N PRO A 63 -3.19 -20.72 -6.35
CA PRO A 63 -2.54 -21.91 -6.88
C PRO A 63 -2.79 -22.12 -8.39
N GLY A 64 -1.71 -22.14 -9.19
CA GLY A 64 -1.80 -22.31 -10.64
C GLY A 64 -2.29 -21.10 -11.42
N LYS A 65 -2.51 -19.95 -10.77
CA LYS A 65 -2.84 -18.66 -11.40
C LYS A 65 -1.56 -17.92 -11.83
N PRO A 66 -1.65 -16.80 -12.57
CA PRO A 66 -0.47 -16.04 -13.03
C PRO A 66 0.53 -15.68 -11.92
N ILE A 67 0.04 -15.36 -10.72
CA ILE A 67 0.86 -15.24 -9.51
C ILE A 67 0.62 -16.50 -8.69
N ASP A 68 1.36 -17.56 -9.04
CA ASP A 68 1.17 -18.91 -8.48
C ASP A 68 1.70 -19.01 -7.05
N THR A 69 0.80 -19.13 -6.10
CA THR A 69 1.13 -19.26 -4.67
C THR A 69 1.78 -20.60 -4.29
N LYS A 70 1.84 -21.58 -5.20
CA LYS A 70 2.68 -22.78 -5.02
C LYS A 70 4.17 -22.46 -5.20
N GLN A 71 4.51 -21.41 -5.93
CA GLN A 71 5.88 -21.00 -6.24
C GLN A 71 6.31 -19.76 -5.48
N TYR A 72 5.39 -18.84 -5.25
CA TYR A 72 5.66 -17.52 -4.67
C TYR A 72 5.01 -17.34 -3.31
N PHE A 73 5.75 -16.69 -2.43
CA PHE A 73 5.21 -16.06 -1.24
C PHE A 73 4.79 -14.64 -1.60
N VAL A 74 3.51 -14.36 -1.52
CA VAL A 74 2.96 -13.06 -1.94
C VAL A 74 2.63 -12.23 -0.71
N VAL A 75 3.02 -10.97 -0.75
CA VAL A 75 2.69 -9.95 0.25
C VAL A 75 1.94 -8.84 -0.45
N CYS A 76 0.69 -8.60 -0.08
CA CYS A 76 -0.07 -7.43 -0.54
C CYS A 76 -0.18 -6.44 0.60
N VAL A 77 0.35 -5.23 0.39
CA VAL A 77 0.41 -4.18 1.42
C VAL A 77 -0.76 -3.23 1.27
N ASN A 78 -1.43 -2.97 2.37
CA ASN A 78 -2.47 -1.96 2.44
C ASN A 78 -1.83 -0.57 2.58
N SER A 79 -2.12 0.32 1.65
CA SER A 79 -1.48 1.63 1.59
C SER A 79 -1.58 2.38 2.91
N LEU A 80 -0.46 2.94 3.36
CA LEU A 80 -0.45 3.91 4.46
C LEU A 80 -1.37 5.08 4.10
N GLY A 81 -2.16 5.56 5.05
CA GLY A 81 -3.16 6.60 4.81
C GLY A 81 -4.53 6.10 4.33
N SER A 82 -4.67 4.79 4.07
CA SER A 82 -5.95 4.18 3.68
C SER A 82 -6.86 3.91 4.89
N CYS A 83 -8.09 3.44 4.62
CA CYS A 83 -9.08 3.10 5.64
C CYS A 83 -9.20 1.60 5.92
N PHE A 84 -8.25 0.77 5.43
CA PHE A 84 -8.33 -0.69 5.50
C PHE A 84 -7.31 -1.31 6.48
N GLY A 85 -7.10 -0.69 7.64
CA GLY A 85 -6.28 -1.25 8.70
C GLY A 85 -4.87 -0.67 8.81
N SER A 86 -4.30 -0.08 7.76
CA SER A 86 -3.10 0.76 7.89
C SER A 86 -3.44 2.10 8.55
N THR A 87 -2.47 2.67 9.27
CA THR A 87 -2.65 3.99 9.90
C THR A 87 -3.02 5.04 8.86
N GLY A 88 -4.10 5.77 9.10
CA GLY A 88 -4.65 6.79 8.23
C GLY A 88 -5.39 7.87 9.00
N PRO A 89 -6.08 8.80 8.33
CA PRO A 89 -6.79 9.91 8.97
C PRO A 89 -7.82 9.50 10.03
N ALA A 90 -8.44 8.32 9.89
CA ALA A 90 -9.38 7.78 10.88
C ALA A 90 -8.71 7.10 12.08
N SER A 91 -7.39 6.93 12.07
CA SER A 91 -6.65 6.32 13.17
C SER A 91 -6.50 7.28 14.34
N ILE A 92 -6.34 6.73 15.55
CA ILE A 92 -6.00 7.52 16.74
C ILE A 92 -4.52 7.90 16.66
N ASN A 93 -4.24 9.18 16.77
CA ASN A 93 -2.89 9.69 16.95
C ASN A 93 -2.40 9.33 18.36
N PRO A 94 -1.31 8.57 18.51
CA PRO A 94 -0.83 8.13 19.82
C PRO A 94 -0.35 9.28 20.70
N ASP A 95 0.03 10.41 20.13
CA ASP A 95 0.55 11.57 20.85
C ASP A 95 -0.58 12.44 21.41
N THR A 96 -1.64 12.66 20.61
CA THR A 96 -2.78 13.54 21.01
C THR A 96 -3.97 12.77 21.60
N LYS A 97 -4.03 11.43 21.42
CA LYS A 97 -5.15 10.54 21.77
C LYS A 97 -6.46 10.83 21.02
N ASN A 98 -6.41 11.65 19.99
CA ASN A 98 -7.53 11.97 19.10
C ASN A 98 -7.34 11.36 17.71
N HIS A 99 -8.39 11.28 16.91
CA HIS A 99 -8.25 10.93 15.51
C HIS A 99 -7.38 11.94 14.78
N TYR A 100 -6.53 11.46 13.85
CA TYR A 100 -5.70 12.34 13.03
C TYR A 100 -6.55 13.32 12.20
N ARG A 101 -7.55 12.82 11.48
CA ARG A 101 -8.38 13.61 10.56
C ARG A 101 -7.51 14.48 9.64
N LEU A 102 -7.74 15.78 9.56
CA LEU A 102 -6.96 16.72 8.74
C LEU A 102 -5.54 16.99 9.26
N SER A 103 -5.21 16.59 10.50
CA SER A 103 -3.85 16.64 11.02
C SER A 103 -2.98 15.47 10.55
N PHE A 104 -3.55 14.50 9.84
CA PHE A 104 -2.77 13.41 9.26
C PHE A 104 -1.75 13.99 8.26
N PRO A 105 -0.45 13.61 8.37
CA PRO A 105 0.57 14.17 7.51
C PRO A 105 0.30 13.91 6.03
N VAL A 106 0.70 14.85 5.17
CA VAL A 106 0.57 14.69 3.71
C VAL A 106 1.49 13.56 3.24
N LEU A 107 0.89 12.53 2.65
CA LEU A 107 1.62 11.39 2.10
C LEU A 107 2.09 11.65 0.67
N SER A 108 3.30 11.21 0.39
CA SER A 108 3.82 11.02 -0.95
C SER A 108 3.77 9.56 -1.37
N ILE A 109 3.93 9.28 -2.67
CA ILE A 109 4.06 7.91 -3.19
C ILE A 109 5.31 7.24 -2.63
N GLU A 110 6.35 8.01 -2.36
CA GLU A 110 7.59 7.56 -1.73
C GLU A 110 7.33 7.02 -0.32
N ASP A 111 6.53 7.72 0.48
CA ASP A 111 6.19 7.29 1.84
C ASP A 111 5.40 5.97 1.83
N VAL A 112 4.49 5.82 0.85
CA VAL A 112 3.75 4.56 0.67
C VAL A 112 4.70 3.43 0.24
N ALA A 113 5.70 3.70 -0.61
CA ALA A 113 6.71 2.73 -0.99
C ALA A 113 7.58 2.30 0.21
N ASP A 114 8.01 3.26 1.03
CA ASP A 114 8.82 3.00 2.23
C ASP A 114 8.02 2.23 3.30
N SER A 115 6.69 2.39 3.37
CA SER A 115 5.85 1.55 4.23
C SER A 115 5.89 0.06 3.82
N GLY A 116 6.02 -0.22 2.53
CA GLY A 116 6.25 -1.57 2.01
C GLY A 116 7.61 -2.14 2.44
N VAL A 117 8.65 -1.29 2.48
CA VAL A 117 9.96 -1.70 3.02
C VAL A 117 9.83 -2.12 4.48
N ALA A 118 9.13 -1.33 5.29
CA ALA A 118 8.92 -1.66 6.70
C ALA A 118 8.21 -3.01 6.90
N VAL A 119 7.27 -3.37 6.02
CA VAL A 119 6.62 -4.70 6.03
C VAL A 119 7.62 -5.79 5.69
N LEU A 120 8.42 -5.62 4.62
CA LEU A 120 9.43 -6.61 4.22
C LEU A 120 10.47 -6.83 5.32
N ASP A 121 10.94 -5.76 5.96
CA ASP A 121 11.90 -5.83 7.07
C ASP A 121 11.32 -6.59 8.26
N SER A 122 10.04 -6.37 8.59
CA SER A 122 9.35 -7.11 9.66
C SER A 122 9.22 -8.61 9.36
N LEU A 123 9.20 -8.98 8.08
CA LEU A 123 9.17 -10.37 7.61
C LEU A 123 10.56 -10.94 7.38
N GLY A 124 11.64 -10.15 7.56
CA GLY A 124 13.02 -10.54 7.31
C GLY A 124 13.30 -10.80 5.83
N ILE A 125 12.61 -10.09 4.91
CA ILE A 125 12.79 -10.24 3.46
C ILE A 125 13.66 -9.09 2.97
N GLU A 126 14.90 -9.40 2.63
CA GLU A 126 15.86 -8.40 2.14
C GLU A 126 15.61 -8.01 0.68
N ARG A 127 15.15 -8.96 -0.15
CA ARG A 127 14.95 -8.74 -1.57
C ARG A 127 13.73 -9.47 -2.09
N VAL A 128 12.87 -8.75 -2.81
CA VAL A 128 11.72 -9.37 -3.49
C VAL A 128 12.07 -9.86 -4.89
N ASN A 129 11.46 -10.97 -5.29
CA ASN A 129 11.55 -11.48 -6.66
C ASN A 129 10.92 -10.50 -7.64
N THR A 130 9.74 -10.01 -7.29
CA THR A 130 8.99 -9.08 -8.14
C THR A 130 8.20 -8.11 -7.28
N VAL A 131 8.20 -6.84 -7.63
CA VAL A 131 7.24 -5.84 -7.14
C VAL A 131 6.21 -5.57 -8.22
N ILE A 132 4.93 -5.59 -7.85
CA ILE A 132 3.81 -5.42 -8.78
C ILE A 132 2.89 -4.33 -8.25
N GLY A 133 2.38 -3.50 -9.14
CA GLY A 133 1.33 -2.54 -8.80
C GLY A 133 0.55 -2.09 -10.04
N ALA A 134 -0.73 -1.79 -9.82
CA ALA A 134 -1.62 -1.24 -10.82
C ALA A 134 -2.07 0.17 -10.45
N SER A 135 -2.20 1.07 -11.43
CA SER A 135 -2.61 2.46 -11.23
C SER A 135 -1.69 3.17 -10.21
N MET A 136 -2.22 3.69 -9.11
CA MET A 136 -1.43 4.28 -8.03
C MET A 136 -0.41 3.28 -7.45
N GLY A 137 -0.79 2.00 -7.31
CA GLY A 137 0.12 0.94 -6.89
C GLY A 137 1.29 0.74 -7.84
N GLY A 138 1.09 0.96 -9.15
CA GLY A 138 2.17 0.94 -10.14
C GLY A 138 3.13 2.12 -9.99
N MET A 139 2.63 3.31 -9.61
CA MET A 139 3.48 4.45 -9.25
C MET A 139 4.30 4.14 -7.99
N THR A 140 3.67 3.51 -6.99
CA THR A 140 4.33 3.08 -5.76
C THR A 140 5.39 2.01 -6.03
N ALA A 141 5.09 1.00 -6.88
CA ALA A 141 6.04 -0.03 -7.27
C ALA A 141 7.25 0.56 -8.03
N LEU A 142 7.02 1.54 -8.88
CA LEU A 142 8.07 2.28 -9.57
C LEU A 142 8.94 3.06 -8.57
N SER A 143 8.31 3.81 -7.66
CA SER A 143 9.01 4.53 -6.59
C SER A 143 9.84 3.59 -5.72
N PHE A 144 9.28 2.46 -5.28
CA PHE A 144 9.98 1.42 -4.53
C PHE A 144 11.24 0.95 -5.28
N SER A 145 11.11 0.65 -6.57
CA SER A 145 12.22 0.15 -7.37
C SER A 145 13.34 1.18 -7.57
N LEU A 146 12.99 2.45 -7.70
CA LEU A 146 13.96 3.54 -7.85
C LEU A 146 14.69 3.87 -6.54
N ARG A 147 13.99 3.84 -5.42
CA ARG A 147 14.54 4.18 -4.10
C ARG A 147 15.32 3.02 -3.48
N HIS A 148 14.90 1.79 -3.77
CA HIS A 148 15.46 0.56 -3.21
C HIS A 148 15.88 -0.44 -4.30
N PRO A 149 16.79 -0.07 -5.23
CA PRO A 149 17.09 -0.88 -6.41
C PRO A 149 17.73 -2.23 -6.06
N THR A 150 18.39 -2.35 -4.92
CA THR A 150 18.96 -3.62 -4.44
C THR A 150 17.91 -4.56 -3.84
N ARG A 151 16.74 -4.03 -3.47
CA ARG A 151 15.64 -4.76 -2.82
C ARG A 151 14.69 -5.45 -3.81
N VAL A 152 14.87 -5.28 -5.12
CA VAL A 152 13.96 -5.78 -6.16
C VAL A 152 14.71 -6.38 -7.33
N ARG A 153 14.18 -7.51 -7.89
CA ARG A 153 14.73 -8.12 -9.13
C ARG A 153 13.92 -7.73 -10.36
N ARG A 154 12.60 -7.63 -10.24
CA ARG A 154 11.69 -7.32 -11.35
C ARG A 154 10.62 -6.35 -10.90
N LEU A 155 10.25 -5.45 -11.81
CA LEU A 155 9.14 -4.50 -11.65
C LEU A 155 8.06 -4.81 -12.68
N VAL A 156 6.81 -4.89 -12.22
CA VAL A 156 5.61 -4.94 -13.07
C VAL A 156 4.72 -3.75 -12.71
N SER A 157 4.69 -2.76 -13.58
CA SER A 157 3.86 -1.56 -13.42
C SER A 157 2.73 -1.60 -14.46
N ILE A 158 1.48 -1.64 -14.00
CA ILE A 158 0.30 -1.87 -14.84
C ILE A 158 -0.53 -0.59 -14.89
N SER A 159 -0.86 -0.12 -16.09
CA SER A 159 -1.74 1.05 -16.31
C SER A 159 -1.35 2.25 -15.44
N SER A 160 -0.05 2.56 -15.39
CA SER A 160 0.56 3.52 -14.51
C SER A 160 1.61 4.35 -15.23
N GLY A 161 2.06 5.42 -14.61
CA GLY A 161 3.10 6.31 -15.14
C GLY A 161 3.97 6.88 -14.03
N SER A 162 5.08 7.52 -14.40
CA SER A 162 6.00 8.17 -13.46
C SER A 162 5.42 9.46 -12.83
N LYS A 163 4.32 9.99 -13.38
CA LYS A 163 3.63 11.18 -12.88
C LYS A 163 2.17 11.15 -13.27
N SER A 164 1.33 11.82 -12.50
CA SER A 164 -0.07 12.03 -12.84
C SER A 164 -0.21 12.99 -14.02
N GLN A 165 -1.09 12.65 -14.96
CA GLN A 165 -1.40 13.53 -16.09
C GLN A 165 -2.33 14.68 -15.65
N PRO A 166 -2.30 15.85 -16.34
CA PRO A 166 -3.12 17.01 -15.99
C PRO A 166 -4.62 16.69 -15.88
N TYR A 167 -5.14 15.87 -16.77
CA TYR A 167 -6.55 15.43 -16.73
C TYR A 167 -6.88 14.67 -15.44
N SER A 168 -6.04 13.73 -15.04
CA SER A 168 -6.22 12.98 -13.80
C SER A 168 -6.14 13.88 -12.56
N ILE A 169 -5.24 14.86 -12.57
CA ILE A 169 -5.12 15.86 -11.50
C ILE A 169 -6.39 16.69 -11.40
N ALA A 170 -6.93 17.16 -12.53
CA ALA A 170 -8.17 17.93 -12.58
C ALA A 170 -9.36 17.15 -12.01
N LEU A 171 -9.54 15.90 -12.44
CA LEU A 171 -10.62 15.04 -11.92
C LEU A 171 -10.50 14.81 -10.40
N ARG A 172 -9.31 14.52 -9.90
CA ARG A 172 -9.10 14.32 -8.46
C ARG A 172 -9.30 15.60 -7.66
N SER A 173 -8.93 16.74 -8.19
CA SER A 173 -9.21 18.05 -7.58
C SER A 173 -10.71 18.31 -7.49
N LEU A 174 -11.44 18.07 -8.56
CA LEU A 174 -12.90 18.22 -8.58
C LEU A 174 -13.57 17.31 -7.52
N GLN A 175 -13.18 16.05 -7.45
CA GLN A 175 -13.71 15.12 -6.43
C GLN A 175 -13.46 15.62 -4.99
N ARG A 176 -12.29 16.18 -4.71
CA ARG A 176 -11.99 16.77 -3.39
C ARG A 176 -12.85 18.00 -3.10
N GLU A 177 -13.06 18.86 -4.08
CA GLU A 177 -13.92 20.04 -3.92
C GLU A 177 -15.39 19.64 -3.70
N MET A 178 -15.88 18.62 -4.39
CA MET A 178 -17.22 18.08 -4.15
C MET A 178 -17.40 17.62 -2.69
N ILE A 179 -16.40 16.92 -2.13
CA ILE A 179 -16.43 16.49 -0.72
C ILE A 179 -16.41 17.70 0.22
N ARG A 180 -15.50 18.66 -0.03
CA ARG A 180 -15.34 19.84 0.82
C ARG A 180 -16.51 20.81 0.79
N SER A 181 -17.24 20.85 -0.31
CA SER A 181 -18.42 21.67 -0.47
C SER A 181 -19.68 21.09 0.18
N ASP A 182 -19.63 19.82 0.62
CA ASP A 182 -20.72 19.21 1.35
C ASP A 182 -20.83 19.84 2.76
N PRO A 183 -22.00 20.38 3.15
CA PRO A 183 -22.21 20.94 4.48
C PRO A 183 -21.90 19.97 5.63
N VAL A 184 -22.06 18.66 5.39
CA VAL A 184 -21.78 17.60 6.37
C VAL A 184 -20.27 17.39 6.57
N TRP A 185 -19.43 17.84 5.64
CA TRP A 185 -17.97 17.71 5.73
C TRP A 185 -17.39 18.26 7.04
N ALA A 186 -17.94 19.34 7.57
CA ALA A 186 -17.57 19.95 8.86
C ALA A 186 -16.04 20.03 9.09
N SER A 187 -15.29 20.41 8.04
CA SER A 187 -13.81 20.43 8.03
C SER A 187 -13.19 19.08 8.42
N GLY A 188 -13.75 17.98 7.96
CA GLY A 188 -13.29 16.62 8.25
C GLY A 188 -13.71 16.06 9.59
N ASN A 189 -14.74 16.63 10.22
CA ASN A 189 -15.25 16.23 11.53
C ASN A 189 -16.63 15.54 11.46
N TYR A 190 -17.00 14.97 10.32
CA TYR A 190 -18.24 14.19 10.13
C TYR A 190 -18.07 12.74 10.55
#